data_7ffeda4d602a27b8f051b56033797a6d
#
_entry.id   7ffeda4d602a27b8f051b56033797a6d
#
_cell.length_a   1.000
_cell.length_b   1.000
_cell.length_c   1.000
_cell.angle_alpha   90.00
_cell.angle_beta   90.00
_cell.angle_gamma   90.00
#
_symmetry.space_group_name_H-M   'P 1'
#
loop_
_entity.id
_entity.type
_entity.pdbx_description
1 polymer ?
#
loop_
_entity_poly.entity_id
_entity_poly.type
_entity_poly.pdbx_seq_one_letter_code
_entity_poly.pdbx_strand_id
1 'polypeptide(L)'
;KPSTRTKISFDVGMKLLNGDVVTLDHSDSQLGRGESLEDTMKVLSSYVDIIAYRGSDESKLYKLSEISTVPIINGLTDISHPCQIIADIMTLQEKFRSLNNLNLSWIGDGNNVCNSWIHASKHFDFNLKISCPPGNFPANKILKSLNSGKVELFKNPVKAALDADVIITDTW
;
A
#
# COMPACT_ATOMS: atom_id res chain seq x y z
N LYS A 1 1.78 9.37 9.87
CA LYS A 1 1.36 10.32 8.82
C LYS A 1 -0.15 10.52 8.91
N PRO A 2 -0.67 11.73 9.13
CA PRO A 2 -2.12 11.96 9.19
C PRO A 2 -2.77 11.67 7.83
N SER A 3 -3.96 11.10 7.86
CA SER A 3 -4.75 10.84 6.65
C SER A 3 -6.24 10.82 6.99
N THR A 4 -6.95 11.80 6.50
CA THR A 4 -8.41 11.89 6.66
C THR A 4 -9.11 10.72 5.97
N ARG A 5 -8.79 10.46 4.70
CA ARG A 5 -9.44 9.41 3.90
C ARG A 5 -9.25 8.02 4.49
N THR A 6 -8.03 7.65 4.87
CA THR A 6 -7.75 6.33 5.47
C THR A 6 -8.53 6.13 6.77
N LYS A 7 -8.54 7.13 7.67
CA LYS A 7 -9.29 7.04 8.94
C LYS A 7 -10.78 6.83 8.69
N ILE A 8 -11.37 7.67 7.83
CA ILE A 8 -12.80 7.60 7.53
C ILE A 8 -13.16 6.27 6.86
N SER A 9 -12.36 5.79 5.90
CA SER A 9 -12.68 4.54 5.20
C SER A 9 -12.63 3.32 6.12
N PHE A 10 -11.66 3.24 7.05
CA PHE A 10 -11.63 2.18 8.04
C PHE A 10 -12.79 2.29 9.03
N ASP A 11 -13.09 3.49 9.55
CA ASP A 11 -14.16 3.71 10.52
C ASP A 11 -15.53 3.37 9.92
N VAL A 12 -15.85 3.93 8.76
CA VAL A 12 -17.14 3.69 8.08
C VAL A 12 -17.24 2.24 7.61
N GLY A 13 -16.16 1.69 7.02
CA GLY A 13 -16.16 0.32 6.54
C GLY A 13 -16.40 -0.70 7.66
N MET A 14 -15.75 -0.55 8.80
CA MET A 14 -15.97 -1.42 9.95
C MET A 14 -17.37 -1.31 10.52
N LYS A 15 -17.91 -0.10 10.63
CA LYS A 15 -19.31 0.11 11.08
C LYS A 15 -20.33 -0.55 10.16
N LEU A 16 -20.10 -0.50 8.85
CA LEU A 16 -20.95 -1.21 7.87
C LEU A 16 -20.88 -2.74 8.01
N LEU A 17 -19.78 -3.24 8.55
CA LEU A 17 -19.58 -4.66 8.87
C LEU A 17 -19.98 -5.03 10.32
N ASN A 18 -20.66 -4.13 11.05
CA ASN A 18 -21.04 -4.27 12.45
C ASN A 18 -19.84 -4.39 13.42
N GLY A 19 -18.71 -3.80 13.05
CA GLY A 19 -17.55 -3.64 13.93
C GLY A 19 -17.39 -2.22 14.43
N ASP A 20 -16.48 -2.02 15.37
CA ASP A 20 -16.12 -0.72 15.91
C ASP A 20 -14.66 -0.37 15.60
N VAL A 21 -14.34 0.93 15.58
CA VAL A 21 -12.99 1.43 15.36
C VAL A 21 -12.61 2.43 16.45
N VAL A 22 -11.44 2.23 17.02
CA VAL A 22 -10.77 3.21 17.88
C VAL A 22 -9.59 3.80 17.10
N THR A 23 -9.60 5.10 16.88
CA THR A 23 -8.50 5.80 16.21
C THR A 23 -7.57 6.41 17.24
N LEU A 24 -6.27 6.08 17.16
CA LEU A 24 -5.23 6.65 18.00
C LEU A 24 -4.34 7.58 17.16
N ASP A 25 -4.26 8.84 17.55
CA ASP A 25 -3.29 9.77 17.02
C ASP A 25 -2.07 9.83 17.94
N HIS A 26 -0.89 9.96 17.34
CA HIS A 26 0.37 10.04 18.10
C HIS A 26 0.38 11.19 19.11
N SER A 27 -0.19 12.34 18.73
CA SER A 27 -0.27 13.53 19.60
C SER A 27 -1.15 13.32 20.84
N ASP A 28 -2.17 12.47 20.74
CA ASP A 28 -3.23 12.34 21.73
C ASP A 28 -3.11 11.04 22.56
N SER A 29 -2.04 10.28 22.31
CA SER A 29 -1.75 9.02 22.97
C SER A 29 -0.50 9.07 23.85
N GLN A 30 -0.28 8.06 24.68
CA GLN A 30 0.95 7.92 25.47
C GLN A 30 2.22 7.78 24.62
N LEU A 31 2.08 7.39 23.35
CA LEU A 31 3.17 7.40 22.35
C LEU A 31 3.81 8.81 22.22
N GLY A 32 2.98 9.85 22.26
CA GLY A 32 3.47 11.24 22.28
C GLY A 32 4.13 11.65 23.59
N ARG A 33 4.02 10.85 24.65
CA ARG A 33 4.55 11.11 26.00
C ARG A 33 5.73 10.22 26.38
N GLY A 34 6.27 9.45 25.42
CA GLY A 34 7.49 8.65 25.59
C GLY A 34 7.26 7.17 25.86
N GLU A 35 6.03 6.66 25.80
CA GLU A 35 5.80 5.22 25.78
C GLU A 35 6.36 4.59 24.52
N SER A 36 6.97 3.41 24.64
CA SER A 36 7.49 2.72 23.46
C SER A 36 6.36 2.21 22.58
N LEU A 37 6.56 2.22 21.26
CA LEU A 37 5.58 1.68 20.33
C LEU A 37 5.36 0.16 20.56
N GLU A 38 6.41 -0.54 21.01
CA GLU A 38 6.35 -1.96 21.34
C GLU A 38 5.43 -2.23 22.54
N ASP A 39 5.51 -1.43 23.60
CA ASP A 39 4.65 -1.60 24.78
C ASP A 39 3.21 -1.23 24.48
N THR A 40 3.00 -0.12 23.75
CA THR A 40 1.68 0.25 23.23
C THR A 40 1.08 -0.89 22.41
N MET A 41 1.86 -1.55 21.55
CA MET A 41 1.36 -2.64 20.70
C MET A 41 0.93 -3.87 21.51
N LYS A 42 1.69 -4.25 22.54
CA LYS A 42 1.32 -5.35 23.45
C LYS A 42 -0.01 -5.09 24.14
N VAL A 43 -0.21 -3.87 24.63
CA VAL A 43 -1.44 -3.47 25.30
C VAL A 43 -2.60 -3.46 24.30
N LEU A 44 -2.45 -2.82 23.15
CA LEU A 44 -3.52 -2.74 22.14
C LEU A 44 -3.94 -4.12 21.63
N SER A 45 -3.00 -5.04 21.46
CA SER A 45 -3.29 -6.41 21.03
C SER A 45 -4.19 -7.19 22.01
N SER A 46 -4.33 -6.72 23.27
CA SER A 46 -5.26 -7.32 24.24
C SER A 46 -6.68 -6.73 24.20
N TYR A 47 -6.87 -5.62 23.47
CA TYR A 47 -8.15 -4.91 23.41
C TYR A 47 -8.89 -5.05 22.08
N VAL A 48 -8.16 -5.35 20.99
CA VAL A 48 -8.70 -5.32 19.62
C VAL A 48 -8.42 -6.62 18.88
N ASP A 49 -9.22 -6.90 17.86
CA ASP A 49 -9.06 -8.11 17.03
C ASP A 49 -8.09 -7.89 15.85
N ILE A 50 -7.85 -6.62 15.47
CA ILE A 50 -6.99 -6.25 14.35
C ILE A 50 -6.46 -4.83 14.52
N ILE A 51 -5.25 -4.57 14.04
CA ILE A 51 -4.63 -3.25 14.11
C ILE A 51 -4.29 -2.77 12.70
N ALA A 52 -4.78 -1.58 12.31
CA ALA A 52 -4.34 -0.90 11.10
C ALA A 52 -3.24 0.10 11.46
N TYR A 53 -2.01 -0.17 11.00
CA TYR A 53 -0.86 0.70 11.25
C TYR A 53 -0.55 1.57 10.02
N ARG A 54 -0.36 2.86 10.24
CA ARG A 54 0.07 3.82 9.23
C ARG A 54 1.25 4.63 9.73
N GLY A 55 2.41 4.45 9.14
CA GLY A 55 3.67 5.11 9.52
C GLY A 55 4.54 5.43 8.32
N SER A 56 5.76 5.93 8.56
CA SER A 56 6.77 6.15 7.51
C SER A 56 7.67 4.92 7.34
N ASP A 57 8.08 4.33 8.44
CA ASP A 57 9.11 3.29 8.50
C ASP A 57 8.48 1.88 8.43
N GLU A 58 8.71 1.19 7.32
CA GLU A 58 8.23 -0.17 7.13
C GLU A 58 8.93 -1.18 8.03
N SER A 59 10.18 -0.91 8.45
CA SER A 59 10.89 -1.80 9.39
C SER A 59 10.22 -1.83 10.77
N LYS A 60 9.62 -0.72 11.18
CA LYS A 60 8.79 -0.68 12.39
C LYS A 60 7.55 -1.54 12.27
N LEU A 61 6.88 -1.50 11.11
CA LEU A 61 5.72 -2.36 10.85
C LEU A 61 6.06 -3.84 11.03
N TYR A 62 7.20 -4.30 10.50
CA TYR A 62 7.64 -5.70 10.69
C TYR A 62 7.89 -6.02 12.15
N LYS A 63 8.62 -5.17 12.88
CA LYS A 63 8.84 -5.37 14.32
C LYS A 63 7.53 -5.44 15.10
N LEU A 64 6.57 -4.57 14.79
CA LEU A 64 5.27 -4.58 15.43
C LEU A 64 4.48 -5.86 15.13
N SER A 65 4.60 -6.39 13.91
CA SER A 65 3.96 -7.65 13.53
C SER A 65 4.52 -8.87 14.25
N GLU A 66 5.79 -8.81 14.70
CA GLU A 66 6.42 -9.86 15.51
C GLU A 66 5.96 -9.82 16.99
N ILE A 67 5.56 -8.64 17.47
CA ILE A 67 5.15 -8.41 18.86
C ILE A 67 3.65 -8.58 19.05
N SER A 68 2.87 -8.18 18.04
CA SER A 68 1.41 -8.21 18.09
C SER A 68 0.87 -9.64 18.14
N THR A 69 -0.11 -9.87 18.98
CA THR A 69 -0.87 -11.14 19.03
C THR A 69 -2.08 -11.15 18.09
N VAL A 70 -2.37 -10.01 17.45
CA VAL A 70 -3.45 -9.86 16.48
C VAL A 70 -2.90 -9.42 15.11
N PRO A 71 -3.62 -9.67 14.01
CA PRO A 71 -3.17 -9.25 12.68
C PRO A 71 -2.93 -7.74 12.57
N ILE A 72 -1.89 -7.35 11.81
CA ILE A 72 -1.62 -5.95 11.50
C ILE A 72 -1.83 -5.70 10.01
N ILE A 73 -2.66 -4.72 9.70
CA ILE A 73 -2.84 -4.21 8.35
C ILE A 73 -1.84 -3.06 8.11
N ASN A 74 -1.07 -3.15 7.04
CA ASN A 74 -0.30 -2.03 6.55
C ASN A 74 -1.22 -0.98 5.90
N GLY A 75 -1.58 0.05 6.62
CA GLY A 75 -2.38 1.17 6.12
C GLY A 75 -1.61 2.12 5.20
N LEU A 76 -0.29 2.17 5.31
CA LEU A 76 0.71 2.83 4.46
C LEU A 76 2.05 2.90 5.17
N THR A 77 3.13 2.71 4.41
CA THR A 77 4.50 3.13 4.77
C THR A 77 5.08 4.01 3.66
N ASP A 78 6.32 4.48 3.83
CA ASP A 78 7.02 5.18 2.73
C ASP A 78 7.50 4.21 1.64
N ILE A 79 7.45 2.90 1.88
CA ILE A 79 7.84 1.86 0.93
C ILE A 79 6.64 1.22 0.23
N SER A 80 5.50 1.08 0.91
CA SER A 80 4.34 0.36 0.37
C SER A 80 2.99 0.93 0.83
N HIS A 81 1.96 0.73 0.01
CA HIS A 81 0.57 1.08 0.29
C HIS A 81 -0.40 -0.01 -0.22
N PRO A 82 -0.40 -1.20 0.40
CA PRO A 82 -1.18 -2.33 -0.10
C PRO A 82 -2.70 -2.07 -0.11
N CYS A 83 -3.23 -1.32 0.86
CA CYS A 83 -4.66 -0.98 0.88
C CYS A 83 -5.11 -0.20 -0.36
N GLN A 84 -4.26 0.68 -0.90
CA GLN A 84 -4.57 1.39 -2.15
C GLN A 84 -4.67 0.41 -3.31
N ILE A 85 -3.72 -0.51 -3.42
CA ILE A 85 -3.68 -1.48 -4.51
C ILE A 85 -4.90 -2.42 -4.48
N ILE A 86 -5.32 -2.86 -3.30
CA ILE A 86 -6.53 -3.69 -3.18
C ILE A 86 -7.77 -2.92 -3.64
N ALA A 87 -7.89 -1.64 -3.29
CA ALA A 87 -9.00 -0.79 -3.76
C ALA A 87 -8.97 -0.59 -5.28
N ASP A 88 -7.78 -0.35 -5.85
CA ASP A 88 -7.58 -0.20 -7.29
C ASP A 88 -7.92 -1.51 -8.03
N ILE A 89 -7.48 -2.66 -7.51
CA ILE A 89 -7.78 -3.99 -8.05
C ILE A 89 -9.29 -4.26 -8.03
N MET A 90 -9.99 -3.93 -6.93
CA MET A 90 -11.45 -4.04 -6.88
C MET A 90 -12.11 -3.19 -7.97
N THR A 91 -11.66 -1.95 -8.15
CA THR A 91 -12.16 -1.07 -9.21
C THR A 91 -11.93 -1.66 -10.61
N LEU A 92 -10.75 -2.25 -10.83
CA LEU A 92 -10.45 -2.91 -12.11
C LEU A 92 -11.32 -4.16 -12.32
N GLN A 93 -11.57 -4.95 -11.28
CA GLN A 93 -12.46 -6.12 -11.37
C GLN A 93 -13.91 -5.72 -11.67
N GLU A 94 -14.40 -4.64 -11.07
CA GLU A 94 -15.72 -4.10 -11.38
C GLU A 94 -15.82 -3.64 -12.85
N LYS A 95 -14.76 -3.05 -13.39
CA LYS A 95 -14.71 -2.50 -14.74
C LYS A 95 -14.48 -3.57 -15.82
N PHE A 96 -13.53 -4.47 -15.60
CA PHE A 96 -13.03 -5.43 -16.58
C PHE A 96 -13.43 -6.88 -16.28
N ARG A 97 -14.06 -7.17 -15.13
CA ARG A 97 -14.44 -8.48 -14.61
C ARG A 97 -13.28 -9.42 -14.31
N SER A 98 -12.15 -9.28 -14.98
CA SER A 98 -10.91 -10.05 -14.76
C SER A 98 -9.71 -9.14 -14.92
N LEU A 99 -8.63 -9.44 -14.19
CA LEU A 99 -7.33 -8.78 -14.33
C LEU A 99 -6.44 -9.52 -15.34
N ASN A 100 -6.82 -10.73 -15.72
CA ASN A 100 -5.98 -11.60 -16.53
C ASN A 100 -5.62 -10.94 -17.86
N ASN A 101 -4.32 -10.85 -18.11
CA ASN A 101 -3.73 -10.27 -19.32
C ASN A 101 -4.00 -8.76 -19.52
N LEU A 102 -4.53 -8.03 -18.53
CA LEU A 102 -4.61 -6.59 -18.63
C LEU A 102 -3.21 -5.97 -18.71
N ASN A 103 -3.06 -4.96 -19.54
CA ASN A 103 -1.87 -4.16 -19.67
C ASN A 103 -2.03 -2.88 -18.84
N LEU A 104 -1.43 -2.85 -17.67
CA LEU A 104 -1.42 -1.68 -16.79
C LEU A 104 -0.18 -0.84 -17.07
N SER A 105 -0.30 0.47 -17.03
CA SER A 105 0.81 1.40 -17.19
C SER A 105 0.87 2.38 -16.02
N TRP A 106 1.95 2.29 -15.23
CA TRP A 106 2.29 3.29 -14.25
C TRP A 106 3.10 4.41 -14.89
N ILE A 107 2.62 5.65 -14.77
CA ILE A 107 3.32 6.84 -15.26
C ILE A 107 3.38 7.84 -14.11
N GLY A 108 4.57 8.04 -13.54
CA GLY A 108 4.75 8.92 -12.40
C GLY A 108 5.99 8.61 -11.59
N ASP A 109 6.03 9.10 -10.34
CA ASP A 109 7.10 8.82 -9.40
C ASP A 109 7.11 7.34 -8.99
N GLY A 110 8.30 6.76 -8.84
CA GLY A 110 8.50 5.38 -8.34
C GLY A 110 8.33 5.27 -6.83
N ASN A 111 7.21 5.78 -6.33
CA ASN A 111 6.87 5.89 -4.91
C ASN A 111 6.35 4.57 -4.31
N ASN A 112 5.83 4.64 -3.09
CA ASN A 112 5.26 3.49 -2.37
C ASN A 112 4.06 2.84 -3.07
N VAL A 113 3.25 3.59 -3.81
CA VAL A 113 2.13 3.04 -4.60
C VAL A 113 2.66 2.28 -5.80
N CYS A 114 3.64 2.83 -6.54
CA CYS A 114 4.34 2.14 -7.62
C CYS A 114 4.98 0.82 -7.12
N ASN A 115 5.68 0.87 -5.98
CA ASN A 115 6.26 -0.31 -5.35
C ASN A 115 5.20 -1.39 -5.06
N SER A 116 4.03 -0.96 -4.60
CA SER A 116 2.94 -1.87 -4.27
C SER A 116 2.32 -2.52 -5.52
N TRP A 117 2.24 -1.80 -6.65
CA TRP A 117 1.87 -2.37 -7.94
C TRP A 117 2.87 -3.42 -8.42
N ILE A 118 4.17 -3.17 -8.23
CA ILE A 118 5.22 -4.16 -8.49
C ILE A 118 5.02 -5.42 -7.64
N HIS A 119 4.73 -5.26 -6.34
CA HIS A 119 4.44 -6.40 -5.46
C HIS A 119 3.18 -7.15 -5.90
N ALA A 120 2.12 -6.43 -6.26
CA ALA A 120 0.86 -7.02 -6.72
C ALA A 120 1.02 -7.85 -8.00
N SER A 121 1.94 -7.48 -8.91
CA SER A 121 2.22 -8.23 -10.13
C SER A 121 2.71 -9.67 -9.90
N LYS A 122 3.11 -10.00 -8.68
CA LYS A 122 3.51 -11.36 -8.27
C LYS A 122 2.32 -12.24 -7.88
N HIS A 123 1.21 -11.61 -7.51
CA HIS A 123 0.03 -12.28 -6.96
C HIS A 123 -1.17 -12.25 -7.91
N PHE A 124 -1.17 -11.32 -8.86
CA PHE A 124 -2.24 -11.12 -9.83
C PHE A 124 -1.72 -11.27 -11.26
N ASP A 125 -2.58 -11.69 -12.16
CA ASP A 125 -2.23 -11.99 -13.54
C ASP A 125 -2.47 -10.80 -14.47
N PHE A 126 -1.62 -9.76 -14.38
CA PHE A 126 -1.60 -8.60 -15.27
C PHE A 126 -0.16 -8.27 -15.71
N ASN A 127 -0.01 -7.52 -16.78
CA ASN A 127 1.26 -6.95 -17.22
C ASN A 127 1.38 -5.53 -16.69
N LEU A 128 2.58 -5.10 -16.26
CA LEU A 128 2.83 -3.78 -15.72
C LEU A 128 3.99 -3.10 -16.45
N LYS A 129 3.68 -2.02 -17.17
CA LYS A 129 4.65 -1.12 -17.73
C LYS A 129 4.88 0.05 -16.77
N ILE A 130 6.13 0.40 -16.50
CA ILE A 130 6.47 1.48 -15.56
C ILE A 130 7.32 2.51 -16.28
N SER A 131 6.89 3.77 -16.24
CA SER A 131 7.68 4.90 -16.68
C SER A 131 7.75 5.98 -15.62
N CYS A 132 8.96 6.22 -15.12
CA CYS A 132 9.24 7.27 -14.15
C CYS A 132 10.21 8.29 -14.75
N PRO A 133 10.19 9.55 -14.30
CA PRO A 133 11.21 10.52 -14.66
C PRO A 133 12.60 10.06 -14.21
N PRO A 134 13.65 10.54 -14.86
CA PRO A 134 15.02 10.24 -14.44
C PRO A 134 15.26 10.58 -12.98
N GLY A 135 15.82 9.64 -12.24
CA GLY A 135 16.08 9.77 -10.79
C GLY A 135 14.91 9.35 -9.87
N ASN A 136 13.71 9.14 -10.42
CA ASN A 136 12.50 8.83 -9.66
C ASN A 136 12.00 7.38 -9.89
N PHE A 137 12.86 6.48 -10.37
CA PHE A 137 12.50 5.07 -10.48
C PHE A 137 12.44 4.39 -9.09
N PRO A 138 11.65 3.33 -8.93
CA PRO A 138 11.67 2.51 -7.73
C PRO A 138 13.09 2.08 -7.35
N ALA A 139 13.35 1.97 -6.05
CA ALA A 139 14.68 1.59 -5.56
C ALA A 139 15.13 0.23 -6.16
N ASN A 140 16.43 0.09 -6.44
CA ASN A 140 17.01 -1.12 -7.01
C ASN A 140 16.65 -2.40 -6.24
N LYS A 141 16.45 -2.32 -4.93
CA LYS A 141 16.00 -3.44 -4.08
C LYS A 141 14.61 -3.95 -4.52
N ILE A 142 13.70 -3.03 -4.83
CA ILE A 142 12.35 -3.37 -5.31
C ILE A 142 12.44 -3.94 -6.73
N LEU A 143 13.22 -3.29 -7.61
CA LEU A 143 13.40 -3.76 -9.00
C LEU A 143 14.07 -5.14 -9.08
N LYS A 144 15.05 -5.43 -8.22
CA LYS A 144 15.67 -6.76 -8.14
C LYS A 144 14.72 -7.86 -7.67
N SER A 145 13.63 -7.51 -7.03
CA SER A 145 12.60 -8.47 -6.64
C SER A 145 11.62 -8.82 -7.77
N LEU A 146 11.79 -8.21 -8.95
CA LEU A 146 11.01 -8.49 -10.16
C LEU A 146 11.39 -9.87 -10.70
N ASN A 147 10.62 -10.87 -10.38
CA ASN A 147 10.83 -12.25 -10.86
C ASN A 147 9.83 -12.66 -11.94
N SER A 148 9.00 -11.75 -12.38
CA SER A 148 7.99 -12.04 -13.39
C SER A 148 8.33 -11.27 -14.65
N GLY A 149 8.45 -11.89 -15.79
CA GLY A 149 8.52 -11.22 -17.09
C GLY A 149 7.31 -10.32 -17.40
N LYS A 150 6.51 -10.01 -16.38
CA LYS A 150 5.29 -9.19 -16.41
C LYS A 150 5.53 -7.70 -16.11
N VAL A 151 6.71 -7.31 -15.63
CA VAL A 151 7.03 -5.91 -15.33
C VAL A 151 8.12 -5.41 -16.24
N GLU A 152 7.83 -4.35 -16.99
CA GLU A 152 8.74 -3.73 -17.93
C GLU A 152 8.97 -2.24 -17.59
N LEU A 153 10.22 -1.79 -17.72
CA LEU A 153 10.61 -0.40 -17.47
C LEU A 153 10.78 0.38 -18.76
N PHE A 154 10.18 1.54 -18.86
CA PHE A 154 10.23 2.43 -20.01
C PHE A 154 10.80 3.80 -19.62
N LYS A 155 11.71 4.33 -20.44
CA LYS A 155 12.19 5.72 -20.30
C LYS A 155 11.21 6.74 -20.86
N ASN A 156 10.38 6.33 -21.81
CA ASN A 156 9.42 7.19 -22.50
C ASN A 156 8.00 6.86 -22.06
N PRO A 157 7.26 7.80 -21.39
CA PRO A 157 5.92 7.55 -20.89
C PRO A 157 4.91 7.26 -22.01
N VAL A 158 5.06 7.84 -23.19
CA VAL A 158 4.19 7.55 -24.34
C VAL A 158 4.31 6.09 -24.77
N LYS A 159 5.54 5.54 -24.76
CA LYS A 159 5.75 4.11 -25.06
C LYS A 159 5.20 3.19 -23.97
N ALA A 160 5.25 3.62 -22.72
CA ALA A 160 4.63 2.87 -21.62
C ALA A 160 3.10 2.87 -21.73
N ALA A 161 2.51 4.00 -22.13
CA ALA A 161 1.06 4.15 -22.29
C ALA A 161 0.50 3.43 -23.54
N LEU A 162 1.35 3.11 -24.52
CA LEU A 162 0.89 2.45 -25.74
C LEU A 162 0.31 1.06 -25.43
N ASP A 163 -0.88 0.78 -25.96
CA ASP A 163 -1.64 -0.46 -25.77
C ASP A 163 -1.94 -0.78 -24.29
N ALA A 164 -1.97 0.24 -23.43
CA ALA A 164 -2.37 0.06 -22.04
C ALA A 164 -3.91 0.08 -21.92
N ASP A 165 -4.47 -0.91 -21.24
CA ASP A 165 -5.89 -0.96 -20.87
C ASP A 165 -6.19 0.04 -19.74
N VAL A 166 -5.18 0.29 -18.88
CA VAL A 166 -5.29 1.17 -17.71
C VAL A 166 -4.01 1.99 -17.54
N ILE A 167 -4.19 3.29 -17.34
CA ILE A 167 -3.10 4.19 -16.95
C ILE A 167 -3.28 4.56 -15.49
N ILE A 168 -2.22 4.41 -14.73
CA ILE A 168 -2.18 4.67 -13.29
C ILE A 168 -1.13 5.74 -13.02
N THR A 169 -1.50 6.68 -12.19
CA THR A 169 -0.58 7.72 -11.69
C THR A 169 -0.94 8.08 -10.26
N ASP A 170 -0.04 8.71 -9.56
CA ASP A 170 -0.26 9.25 -8.21
C ASP A 170 0.21 10.70 -8.15
N THR A 171 -0.10 11.37 -7.04
CA THR A 171 0.32 12.76 -6.81
C THR A 171 1.83 12.90 -6.74
N TRP A 172 2.30 14.07 -7.12
CA TRP A 172 3.71 14.48 -7.07
C TRP A 172 4.00 15.32 -5.83
#